data_2f40e1f4c781ceb0123319039e4c0316
#
_entry.id   2f40e1f4c781ceb0123319039e4c0316
#
_cell.length_a   1.000
_cell.length_b   1.000
_cell.length_c   1.000
_cell.angle_alpha   90.00
_cell.angle_beta   90.00
_cell.angle_gamma   90.00
#
_symmetry.space_group_name_H-M   'P 1'
#
loop_
_entity.id
_entity.type
_entity.pdbx_description
1 polymer ?
#
loop_
_entity_poly.entity_id
_entity_poly.type
_entity_poly.pdbx_seq_one_letter_code
_entity_poly.pdbx_strand_id
1 'polypeptide(L)'
;MTTLTLPRRPFIEFSGVRFRLWPVVLAAVLMQAVLWPARELARWIAHQQAGFFNGHVWAFVGLAMVFQTLAGLACIAVMRRVLPAAPTYLRWPSRGQGLIGPGLAIGVAMAATMLVADWWPQLLAHRAPDGGYDTSPAGVAGWLIVMASSGLCEETIFRGLLVGMLTVLVPGRVRVGRFDIPFSGLVVAVLFGLAHYTSFRVDPLWMAIAQQLYAFVFGLVYVWLMERSRSLVAPMIAHGVGDALEVAAVMVLQVAWAVR
;
A
#
# COMPACT_ATOMS: atom_id res chain seq x y z
N MET A 1 18.57 48.57 -17.17
CA MET A 1 17.71 47.61 -16.43
C MET A 1 18.20 46.21 -16.76
N THR A 2 18.97 45.61 -15.84
CA THR A 2 19.50 44.25 -16.00
C THR A 2 18.40 43.29 -15.55
N THR A 3 17.76 42.62 -16.47
CA THR A 3 16.78 41.56 -16.17
C THR A 3 17.52 40.39 -15.49
N LEU A 4 17.36 40.26 -14.19
CA LEU A 4 17.77 39.08 -13.44
C LEU A 4 17.01 37.88 -13.99
N THR A 5 17.61 37.13 -14.91
CA THR A 5 17.13 35.83 -15.32
C THR A 5 17.39 34.85 -14.17
N LEU A 6 16.36 34.55 -13.39
CA LEU A 6 16.41 33.48 -12.40
C LEU A 6 16.87 32.19 -13.09
N PRO A 7 17.83 31.44 -12.51
CA PRO A 7 18.32 30.22 -13.11
C PRO A 7 17.13 29.25 -13.28
N ARG A 8 16.92 28.81 -14.52
CA ARG A 8 15.91 27.80 -14.82
C ARG A 8 16.24 26.56 -13.99
N ARG A 9 15.40 26.21 -13.01
CA ARG A 9 15.60 25.03 -12.19
C ARG A 9 15.72 23.80 -13.11
N PRO A 10 16.76 22.96 -12.93
CA PRO A 10 16.99 21.83 -13.82
C PRO A 10 15.80 20.89 -13.83
N PHE A 11 15.36 20.50 -15.02
CA PHE A 11 14.42 19.40 -15.20
C PHE A 11 15.22 18.10 -15.26
N ILE A 12 14.67 17.06 -14.61
CA ILE A 12 15.14 15.69 -14.77
C ILE A 12 14.32 15.08 -15.92
N GLU A 13 14.97 14.29 -16.75
CA GLU A 13 14.31 13.54 -17.82
C GLU A 13 14.47 12.03 -17.53
N PHE A 14 13.36 11.33 -17.54
CA PHE A 14 13.33 9.88 -17.40
C PHE A 14 12.33 9.30 -18.40
N SER A 15 12.83 8.45 -19.31
CA SER A 15 12.01 7.76 -20.33
C SER A 15 11.06 8.72 -21.09
N GLY A 16 11.56 9.91 -21.48
CA GLY A 16 10.81 10.93 -22.21
C GLY A 16 9.92 11.83 -21.33
N VAL A 17 9.81 11.57 -20.04
CA VAL A 17 9.09 12.42 -19.10
C VAL A 17 10.04 13.44 -18.47
N ARG A 18 9.75 14.72 -18.64
CA ARG A 18 10.51 15.83 -18.02
C ARG A 18 9.78 16.33 -16.79
N PHE A 19 10.43 16.29 -15.63
CA PHE A 19 9.84 16.70 -14.36
C PHE A 19 10.83 17.41 -13.44
N ARG A 20 10.29 18.07 -12.43
CA ARG A 20 11.08 18.62 -11.30
C ARG A 20 11.09 17.60 -10.17
N LEU A 21 12.20 17.48 -9.44
CA LEU A 21 12.35 16.50 -8.35
C LEU A 21 11.46 16.82 -7.14
N TRP A 22 11.20 18.10 -6.87
CA TRP A 22 10.50 18.50 -5.64
C TRP A 22 9.11 17.85 -5.43
N PRO A 23 8.26 17.58 -6.48
CA PRO A 23 6.99 16.90 -6.22
C PRO A 23 7.18 15.46 -5.78
N VAL A 24 8.23 14.79 -6.27
CA VAL A 24 8.56 13.41 -5.87
C VAL A 24 9.02 13.38 -4.41
N VAL A 25 9.89 14.33 -4.03
CA VAL A 25 10.32 14.51 -2.65
C VAL A 25 9.12 14.87 -1.75
N LEU A 26 8.25 15.77 -2.22
CA LEU A 26 7.03 16.11 -1.49
C LEU A 26 6.14 14.88 -1.27
N ALA A 27 5.97 14.02 -2.27
CA ALA A 27 5.19 12.80 -2.15
C ALA A 27 5.80 11.85 -1.10
N ALA A 28 7.13 11.67 -1.10
CA ALA A 28 7.82 10.85 -0.10
C ALA A 28 7.69 11.43 1.32
N VAL A 29 7.84 12.74 1.48
CA VAL A 29 7.67 13.42 2.77
C VAL A 29 6.22 13.30 3.24
N LEU A 30 5.25 13.54 2.37
CA LEU A 30 3.83 13.45 2.69
C LEU A 30 3.42 12.02 3.07
N MET A 31 3.95 11.01 2.38
CA MET A 31 3.79 9.62 2.74
C MET A 31 4.21 9.37 4.19
N GLN A 32 5.41 9.78 4.57
CA GLN A 32 5.90 9.59 5.93
C GLN A 32 5.12 10.43 6.95
N ALA A 33 4.72 11.64 6.59
CA ALA A 33 3.92 12.52 7.46
C ALA A 33 2.53 11.96 7.74
N VAL A 34 1.98 11.12 6.87
CA VAL A 34 0.71 10.41 7.10
C VAL A 34 0.94 9.11 7.88
N LEU A 35 1.93 8.30 7.47
CA LEU A 35 2.11 6.96 8.01
C LEU A 35 2.72 6.96 9.41
N TRP A 36 3.78 7.72 9.64
CA TRP A 36 4.56 7.62 10.87
C TRP A 36 3.85 8.22 12.10
N PRO A 37 3.32 9.46 12.09
CA PRO A 37 2.65 10.01 13.27
C PRO A 37 1.40 9.21 13.66
N ALA A 38 0.65 8.69 12.68
CA ALA A 38 -0.51 7.84 12.91
C ALA A 38 -0.13 6.54 13.65
N ARG A 39 0.99 5.92 13.23
CA ARG A 39 1.52 4.72 13.90
C ARG A 39 2.02 5.04 15.31
N GLU A 40 2.71 6.17 15.51
CA GLU A 40 3.19 6.58 16.84
C GLU A 40 2.02 6.87 17.79
N LEU A 41 0.96 7.51 17.31
CA LEU A 41 -0.25 7.73 18.10
C LEU A 41 -0.90 6.40 18.51
N ALA A 42 -1.02 5.46 17.57
CA ALA A 42 -1.53 4.12 17.88
C ALA A 42 -0.64 3.40 18.90
N ARG A 43 0.69 3.51 18.77
CA ARG A 43 1.66 2.94 19.71
C ARG A 43 1.51 3.54 21.09
N TRP A 44 1.38 4.86 21.18
CA TRP A 44 1.18 5.54 22.46
C TRP A 44 -0.09 5.05 23.16
N ILE A 45 -1.22 4.95 22.44
CA ILE A 45 -2.48 4.40 22.98
C ILE A 45 -2.30 2.94 23.42
N ALA A 46 -1.64 2.12 22.60
CA ALA A 46 -1.39 0.71 22.93
C ALA A 46 -0.55 0.57 24.22
N HIS A 47 0.41 1.44 24.43
CA HIS A 47 1.17 1.46 25.70
C HIS A 47 0.31 1.85 26.90
N GLN A 48 -0.60 2.82 26.77
CA GLN A 48 -1.53 3.19 27.84
C GLN A 48 -2.52 2.06 28.18
N GLN A 49 -2.80 1.19 27.24
CA GLN A 49 -3.76 0.08 27.35
C GLN A 49 -3.07 -1.28 27.14
N ALA A 50 -1.85 -1.43 27.67
CA ALA A 50 -1.00 -2.60 27.46
C ALA A 50 -1.69 -3.93 27.86
N GLY A 51 -2.55 -3.93 28.86
CA GLY A 51 -3.31 -5.10 29.28
C GLY A 51 -4.19 -5.68 28.17
N PHE A 52 -4.70 -4.85 27.27
CA PHE A 52 -5.46 -5.30 26.10
C PHE A 52 -4.55 -5.57 24.90
N PHE A 53 -3.72 -4.61 24.52
CA PHE A 53 -2.97 -4.66 23.27
C PHE A 53 -1.85 -5.71 23.25
N ASN A 54 -1.25 -6.05 24.40
CA ASN A 54 -0.22 -7.11 24.46
C ASN A 54 -0.76 -8.50 24.06
N GLY A 55 -2.06 -8.75 24.28
CA GLY A 55 -2.73 -9.97 23.81
C GLY A 55 -3.41 -9.84 22.45
N HIS A 56 -3.49 -8.62 21.88
CA HIS A 56 -4.27 -8.34 20.69
C HIS A 56 -3.51 -7.45 19.69
N VAL A 57 -2.39 -7.97 19.16
CA VAL A 57 -1.53 -7.23 18.23
C VAL A 57 -2.30 -6.74 16.99
N TRP A 58 -3.27 -7.52 16.51
CA TRP A 58 -4.16 -7.12 15.42
C TRP A 58 -4.91 -5.81 15.72
N ALA A 59 -5.28 -5.57 16.99
CA ALA A 59 -5.98 -4.35 17.37
C ALA A 59 -5.07 -3.11 17.28
N PHE A 60 -3.78 -3.25 17.61
CA PHE A 60 -2.80 -2.18 17.40
C PHE A 60 -2.62 -1.86 15.91
N VAL A 61 -2.50 -2.89 15.06
CA VAL A 61 -2.37 -2.71 13.61
C VAL A 61 -3.63 -2.04 13.04
N GLY A 62 -4.81 -2.51 13.43
CA GLY A 62 -6.09 -1.91 13.01
C GLY A 62 -6.23 -0.45 13.46
N LEU A 63 -5.84 -0.13 14.69
CA LEU A 63 -5.87 1.25 15.20
C LEU A 63 -4.92 2.15 14.40
N ALA A 64 -3.73 1.68 14.08
CA ALA A 64 -2.78 2.42 13.24
C ALA A 64 -3.37 2.67 11.84
N MET A 65 -3.99 1.67 11.22
CA MET A 65 -4.64 1.81 9.91
C MET A 65 -5.81 2.80 9.94
N VAL A 66 -6.61 2.82 11.00
CA VAL A 66 -7.68 3.82 11.17
C VAL A 66 -7.10 5.23 11.19
N PHE A 67 -6.07 5.49 12.00
CA PHE A 67 -5.45 6.81 12.06
C PHE A 67 -4.77 7.20 10.75
N GLN A 68 -4.11 6.27 10.07
CA GLN A 68 -3.51 6.49 8.76
C GLN A 68 -4.58 6.84 7.71
N THR A 69 -5.70 6.11 7.71
CA THR A 69 -6.83 6.38 6.81
C THR A 69 -7.40 7.78 7.04
N LEU A 70 -7.66 8.15 8.29
CA LEU A 70 -8.17 9.47 8.66
C LEU A 70 -7.20 10.59 8.28
N ALA A 71 -5.91 10.41 8.53
CA ALA A 71 -4.87 11.35 8.13
C ALA A 71 -4.79 11.47 6.59
N GLY A 72 -4.85 10.34 5.87
CA GLY A 72 -4.88 10.31 4.41
C GLY A 72 -6.09 11.06 3.84
N LEU A 73 -7.29 10.83 4.38
CA LEU A 73 -8.51 11.53 3.98
C LEU A 73 -8.44 13.03 4.28
N ALA A 74 -7.88 13.43 5.43
CA ALA A 74 -7.66 14.83 5.76
C ALA A 74 -6.70 15.50 4.75
N CYS A 75 -5.58 14.83 4.41
CA CYS A 75 -4.66 15.30 3.38
C CYS A 75 -5.32 15.40 2.00
N ILE A 76 -6.19 14.44 1.62
CA ILE A 76 -6.97 14.51 0.38
C ILE A 76 -7.91 15.72 0.40
N ALA A 77 -8.56 16.01 1.52
CA ALA A 77 -9.43 17.17 1.64
C ALA A 77 -8.66 18.48 1.46
N VAL A 78 -7.45 18.59 2.00
CA VAL A 78 -6.53 19.73 1.77
C VAL A 78 -6.08 19.77 0.30
N MET A 79 -5.65 18.63 -0.24
CA MET A 79 -5.22 18.53 -1.65
C MET A 79 -6.32 19.02 -2.61
N ARG A 80 -7.57 18.64 -2.40
CA ARG A 80 -8.69 19.08 -3.25
C ARG A 80 -8.91 20.59 -3.23
N ARG A 81 -8.55 21.27 -2.15
CA ARG A 81 -8.60 22.75 -2.06
C ARG A 81 -7.45 23.43 -2.77
N VAL A 82 -6.24 22.86 -2.65
CA VAL A 82 -4.99 23.44 -3.19
C VAL A 82 -4.76 23.05 -4.64
N LEU A 83 -5.13 21.82 -5.01
CA LEU A 83 -4.99 21.23 -6.34
C LEU A 83 -6.34 20.66 -6.80
N PRO A 84 -7.33 21.51 -7.15
CA PRO A 84 -8.69 21.04 -7.47
C PRO A 84 -8.76 20.12 -8.69
N ALA A 85 -7.76 20.15 -9.57
CA ALA A 85 -7.63 19.26 -10.72
C ALA A 85 -7.09 17.87 -10.39
N ALA A 86 -6.59 17.64 -9.14
CA ALA A 86 -6.04 16.34 -8.73
C ALA A 86 -7.16 15.29 -8.59
N PRO A 87 -7.11 14.19 -9.37
CA PRO A 87 -8.10 13.13 -9.25
C PRO A 87 -7.86 12.33 -7.97
N THR A 88 -8.89 12.05 -7.19
CA THR A 88 -8.79 11.23 -5.98
C THR A 88 -9.27 9.79 -6.17
N TYR A 89 -10.05 9.55 -7.21
CA TYR A 89 -10.71 8.27 -7.51
C TYR A 89 -11.56 7.69 -6.35
N LEU A 90 -11.81 8.46 -5.29
CA LEU A 90 -12.71 8.13 -4.16
C LEU A 90 -14.16 8.25 -4.61
N ARG A 91 -14.58 7.33 -5.45
CA ARG A 91 -15.95 7.25 -5.98
C ARG A 91 -16.29 5.81 -6.35
N TRP A 92 -17.57 5.49 -6.35
CA TRP A 92 -18.03 4.23 -6.91
C TRP A 92 -17.74 4.16 -8.42
N PRO A 93 -17.35 2.98 -8.92
CA PRO A 93 -17.16 2.80 -10.35
C PRO A 93 -18.51 2.90 -11.08
N SER A 94 -18.47 3.35 -12.33
CA SER A 94 -19.63 3.32 -13.20
C SER A 94 -20.08 1.88 -13.48
N ARG A 95 -21.36 1.68 -13.81
CA ARG A 95 -21.89 0.34 -14.15
C ARG A 95 -21.06 -0.29 -15.28
N GLY A 96 -20.68 -1.56 -15.11
CA GLY A 96 -19.85 -2.30 -16.05
C GLY A 96 -18.34 -2.00 -16.03
N GLN A 97 -17.88 -1.03 -15.24
CA GLN A 97 -16.47 -0.63 -15.14
C GLN A 97 -15.84 -0.94 -13.77
N GLY A 98 -16.57 -1.66 -12.89
CA GLY A 98 -16.15 -1.87 -11.50
C GLY A 98 -14.87 -2.71 -11.33
N LEU A 99 -14.58 -3.60 -12.27
CA LEU A 99 -13.45 -4.54 -12.22
C LEU A 99 -13.37 -5.32 -10.89
N ILE A 100 -14.51 -5.58 -10.25
CA ILE A 100 -14.57 -6.31 -8.96
C ILE A 100 -14.05 -7.73 -9.15
N GLY A 101 -14.52 -8.47 -10.17
CA GLY A 101 -14.07 -9.82 -10.48
C GLY A 101 -12.55 -9.88 -10.75
N PRO A 102 -12.00 -9.05 -11.66
CA PRO A 102 -10.55 -8.91 -11.82
C PRO A 102 -9.82 -8.53 -10.54
N GLY A 103 -10.38 -7.64 -9.71
CA GLY A 103 -9.80 -7.27 -8.40
C GLY A 103 -9.69 -8.47 -7.46
N LEU A 104 -10.76 -9.27 -7.34
CA LEU A 104 -10.76 -10.51 -6.55
C LEU A 104 -9.71 -11.51 -7.07
N ALA A 105 -9.64 -11.75 -8.38
CA ALA A 105 -8.67 -12.66 -8.96
C ALA A 105 -7.23 -12.21 -8.73
N ILE A 106 -6.96 -10.89 -8.83
CA ILE A 106 -5.66 -10.30 -8.53
C ILE A 106 -5.34 -10.44 -7.04
N GLY A 107 -6.30 -10.24 -6.14
CA GLY A 107 -6.11 -10.46 -4.70
C GLY A 107 -5.72 -11.91 -4.39
N VAL A 108 -6.39 -12.89 -4.99
CA VAL A 108 -6.01 -14.31 -4.86
C VAL A 108 -4.60 -14.57 -5.37
N ALA A 109 -4.25 -14.02 -6.54
CA ALA A 109 -2.90 -14.15 -7.10
C ALA A 109 -1.84 -13.49 -6.21
N MET A 110 -2.16 -12.34 -5.62
CA MET A 110 -1.31 -11.65 -4.65
C MET A 110 -1.07 -12.51 -3.42
N ALA A 111 -2.15 -13.03 -2.78
CA ALA A 111 -2.03 -13.90 -1.61
C ALA A 111 -1.13 -15.12 -1.89
N ALA A 112 -1.30 -15.78 -3.03
CA ALA A 112 -0.47 -16.90 -3.43
C ALA A 112 1.00 -16.49 -3.64
N THR A 113 1.23 -15.31 -4.24
CA THR A 113 2.58 -14.77 -4.45
C THR A 113 3.27 -14.48 -3.12
N MET A 114 2.59 -13.81 -2.20
CA MET A 114 3.11 -13.46 -0.86
C MET A 114 3.37 -14.72 -0.04
N LEU A 115 2.41 -15.65 0.02
CA LEU A 115 2.57 -16.91 0.73
C LEU A 115 3.83 -17.68 0.25
N VAL A 116 4.04 -17.75 -1.06
CA VAL A 116 5.24 -18.40 -1.59
C VAL A 116 6.50 -17.58 -1.34
N ALA A 117 6.46 -16.28 -1.62
CA ALA A 117 7.62 -15.40 -1.50
C ALA A 117 8.12 -15.29 -0.06
N ASP A 118 7.21 -15.24 0.93
CA ASP A 118 7.53 -15.03 2.33
C ASP A 118 7.80 -16.35 3.09
N TRP A 119 7.25 -17.46 2.62
CA TRP A 119 7.26 -18.71 3.39
C TRP A 119 7.85 -19.92 2.65
N TRP A 120 8.46 -19.73 1.46
CA TRP A 120 9.02 -20.85 0.67
C TRP A 120 9.96 -21.79 1.45
N PRO A 121 10.82 -21.35 2.40
CA PRO A 121 11.68 -22.29 3.13
C PRO A 121 10.86 -23.21 4.05
N GLN A 122 9.84 -22.64 4.72
CA GLN A 122 8.93 -23.39 5.60
C GLN A 122 8.04 -24.32 4.79
N LEU A 123 7.50 -23.85 3.65
CA LEU A 123 6.68 -24.65 2.74
C LEU A 123 7.45 -25.88 2.23
N LEU A 124 8.69 -25.70 1.76
CA LEU A 124 9.54 -26.81 1.29
C LEU A 124 9.94 -27.76 2.41
N ALA A 125 10.15 -27.25 3.62
CA ALA A 125 10.52 -28.05 4.77
C ALA A 125 9.32 -28.69 5.50
N HIS A 126 8.08 -28.46 5.03
CA HIS A 126 6.84 -28.85 5.70
C HIS A 126 6.81 -28.43 7.19
N ARG A 127 7.31 -27.24 7.47
CA ARG A 127 7.30 -26.63 8.82
C ARG A 127 6.27 -25.51 8.89
N ALA A 128 5.61 -25.38 10.06
CA ALA A 128 4.66 -24.31 10.28
C ALA A 128 5.31 -22.94 10.07
N PRO A 129 4.72 -22.04 9.25
CA PRO A 129 5.13 -20.65 9.20
C PRO A 129 4.98 -20.00 10.56
N ASP A 130 5.95 -19.20 10.99
CA ASP A 130 5.88 -18.44 12.25
C ASP A 130 5.54 -16.97 11.93
N GLY A 131 4.29 -16.73 11.57
CA GLY A 131 3.78 -15.39 11.27
C GLY A 131 3.43 -14.56 12.51
N GLY A 132 3.56 -15.13 13.71
CA GLY A 132 3.19 -14.44 14.95
C GLY A 132 1.71 -14.12 15.07
N TYR A 133 0.85 -14.78 14.28
CA TYR A 133 -0.59 -14.56 14.30
C TYR A 133 -1.23 -15.34 15.45
N ASP A 134 -2.09 -14.65 16.22
CA ASP A 134 -2.97 -15.30 17.20
C ASP A 134 -4.05 -16.11 16.48
N THR A 135 -4.02 -17.44 16.67
CA THR A 135 -4.96 -18.39 16.06
C THR A 135 -6.18 -18.68 16.93
N SER A 136 -6.38 -17.98 18.04
CA SER A 136 -7.65 -18.00 18.78
C SER A 136 -8.80 -17.48 17.89
N PRO A 137 -10.07 -17.82 18.16
CA PRO A 137 -11.20 -17.32 17.37
C PRO A 137 -11.25 -15.79 17.29
N ALA A 138 -10.90 -15.08 18.36
CA ALA A 138 -10.84 -13.63 18.39
C ALA A 138 -9.66 -13.09 17.57
N GLY A 139 -8.50 -13.75 17.67
CA GLY A 139 -7.31 -13.41 16.89
C GLY A 139 -7.53 -13.60 15.38
N VAL A 140 -8.09 -14.75 15.00
CA VAL A 140 -8.42 -15.03 13.58
C VAL A 140 -9.38 -13.96 13.03
N ALA A 141 -10.49 -13.69 13.74
CA ALA A 141 -11.45 -12.68 13.30
C ALA A 141 -10.79 -11.28 13.23
N GLY A 142 -10.01 -10.89 14.25
CA GLY A 142 -9.33 -9.62 14.32
C GLY A 142 -8.34 -9.42 13.17
N TRP A 143 -7.45 -10.38 12.93
CA TRP A 143 -6.48 -10.32 11.86
C TRP A 143 -7.14 -10.27 10.47
N LEU A 144 -8.14 -11.10 10.21
CA LEU A 144 -8.82 -11.12 8.91
C LEU A 144 -9.55 -9.79 8.63
N ILE A 145 -10.22 -9.20 9.63
CA ILE A 145 -10.85 -7.89 9.48
C ILE A 145 -9.81 -6.80 9.21
N VAL A 146 -8.73 -6.79 9.96
CA VAL A 146 -7.67 -5.78 9.82
C VAL A 146 -7.01 -5.90 8.45
N MET A 147 -6.62 -7.10 8.04
CA MET A 147 -5.97 -7.33 6.74
C MET A 147 -6.93 -7.07 5.57
N ALA A 148 -8.20 -7.44 5.67
CA ALA A 148 -9.20 -7.08 4.66
C ALA A 148 -9.39 -5.55 4.54
N SER A 149 -9.12 -4.78 5.58
CA SER A 149 -9.20 -3.31 5.56
C SER A 149 -7.92 -2.61 5.12
N SER A 150 -6.79 -3.33 4.94
CA SER A 150 -5.51 -2.75 4.49
C SER A 150 -5.65 -2.00 3.17
N GLY A 151 -6.36 -2.60 2.21
CA GLY A 151 -6.64 -1.97 0.93
C GLY A 151 -7.39 -0.64 1.05
N LEU A 152 -8.34 -0.51 1.99
CA LEU A 152 -9.02 0.77 2.23
C LEU A 152 -8.03 1.84 2.74
N CYS A 153 -7.17 1.48 3.68
CA CYS A 153 -6.17 2.38 4.24
C CYS A 153 -5.14 2.80 3.19
N GLU A 154 -4.45 1.84 2.62
CA GLU A 154 -3.27 2.10 1.81
C GLU A 154 -3.63 2.64 0.42
N GLU A 155 -4.68 2.14 -0.23
CA GLU A 155 -5.09 2.68 -1.53
C GLU A 155 -5.59 4.13 -1.43
N THR A 156 -6.22 4.50 -0.31
CA THR A 156 -6.59 5.90 -0.05
C THR A 156 -5.36 6.81 -0.02
N ILE A 157 -4.29 6.39 0.64
CA ILE A 157 -3.05 7.17 0.76
C ILE A 157 -2.26 7.14 -0.55
N PHE A 158 -1.93 5.94 -1.05
CA PHE A 158 -1.02 5.81 -2.17
C PHE A 158 -1.69 6.22 -3.49
N ARG A 159 -2.89 5.74 -3.79
CA ARG A 159 -3.56 6.00 -5.07
C ARG A 159 -4.47 7.23 -5.00
N GLY A 160 -5.21 7.41 -3.92
CA GLY A 160 -6.08 8.56 -3.73
C GLY A 160 -5.33 9.87 -3.55
N LEU A 161 -4.35 9.90 -2.65
CA LEU A 161 -3.57 11.10 -2.32
C LEU A 161 -2.35 11.27 -3.23
N LEU A 162 -1.40 10.33 -3.18
CA LEU A 162 -0.08 10.54 -3.79
C LEU A 162 -0.12 10.46 -5.32
N VAL A 163 -0.78 9.44 -5.91
CA VAL A 163 -0.95 9.39 -7.37
C VAL A 163 -1.79 10.57 -7.84
N GLY A 164 -2.89 10.89 -7.13
CA GLY A 164 -3.74 12.03 -7.45
C GLY A 164 -2.95 13.34 -7.52
N MET A 165 -2.16 13.63 -6.51
CA MET A 165 -1.28 14.81 -6.45
C MET A 165 -0.25 14.82 -7.59
N LEU A 166 0.48 13.72 -7.77
CA LEU A 166 1.56 13.65 -8.76
C LEU A 166 1.03 13.66 -10.19
N THR A 167 -0.19 13.23 -10.46
CA THR A 167 -0.81 13.30 -11.79
C THR A 167 -0.88 14.74 -12.29
N VAL A 168 -1.06 15.71 -11.39
CA VAL A 168 -1.08 17.15 -11.74
C VAL A 168 0.33 17.75 -11.72
N LEU A 169 1.15 17.42 -10.73
CA LEU A 169 2.45 18.05 -10.52
C LEU A 169 3.56 17.48 -11.42
N VAL A 170 3.40 16.22 -11.85
CA VAL A 170 4.36 15.52 -12.71
C VAL A 170 3.59 14.77 -13.79
N PRO A 171 2.95 15.48 -14.72
CA PRO A 171 2.21 14.85 -15.80
C PRO A 171 3.16 14.11 -16.75
N GLY A 172 2.72 12.97 -17.24
CA GLY A 172 3.46 12.17 -18.22
C GLY A 172 3.18 10.68 -18.05
N ARG A 173 3.60 9.92 -19.05
CA ARG A 173 3.45 8.46 -19.07
C ARG A 173 4.75 7.82 -19.54
N VAL A 174 5.05 6.65 -19.02
CA VAL A 174 6.21 5.85 -19.39
C VAL A 174 5.73 4.58 -20.08
N ARG A 175 6.31 4.31 -21.25
CA ARG A 175 6.01 3.09 -21.99
C ARG A 175 7.02 2.00 -21.66
N VAL A 176 6.52 0.90 -21.10
CA VAL A 176 7.34 -0.29 -20.79
C VAL A 176 6.78 -1.46 -21.62
N GLY A 177 7.41 -1.75 -22.74
CA GLY A 177 6.91 -2.73 -23.70
C GLY A 177 5.53 -2.31 -24.24
N ARG A 178 4.51 -3.13 -23.99
CA ARG A 178 3.10 -2.85 -24.37
C ARG A 178 2.31 -2.05 -23.32
N PHE A 179 2.91 -1.81 -22.15
CA PHE A 179 2.24 -1.13 -21.04
C PHE A 179 2.55 0.36 -21.11
N ASP A 180 1.50 1.16 -21.00
CA ASP A 180 1.56 2.61 -20.88
C ASP A 180 1.15 2.99 -19.46
N ILE A 181 2.11 3.43 -18.64
CA ILE A 181 1.97 3.61 -17.20
C ILE A 181 2.07 5.11 -16.90
N PRO A 182 1.14 5.71 -16.12
CA PRO A 182 1.31 7.08 -15.67
C PRO A 182 2.58 7.19 -14.82
N PHE A 183 3.39 8.21 -15.09
CA PHE A 183 4.65 8.39 -14.36
C PHE A 183 4.41 8.57 -12.85
N SER A 184 3.33 9.26 -12.48
CA SER A 184 2.86 9.35 -11.09
C SER A 184 2.64 7.98 -10.45
N GLY A 185 2.03 7.05 -11.19
CA GLY A 185 1.81 5.68 -10.73
C GLY A 185 3.11 4.88 -10.55
N LEU A 186 4.07 5.05 -11.47
CA LEU A 186 5.39 4.42 -11.34
C LEU A 186 6.14 4.93 -10.10
N VAL A 187 6.18 6.26 -9.89
CA VAL A 187 6.82 6.86 -8.71
C VAL A 187 6.16 6.35 -7.42
N VAL A 188 4.82 6.33 -7.36
CA VAL A 188 4.11 5.89 -6.16
C VAL A 188 4.25 4.39 -5.94
N ALA A 189 4.36 3.56 -6.98
CA ALA A 189 4.67 2.13 -6.81
C ALA A 189 6.06 1.91 -6.17
N VAL A 190 7.07 2.72 -6.55
CA VAL A 190 8.38 2.70 -5.87
C VAL A 190 8.24 3.13 -4.41
N LEU A 191 7.51 4.22 -4.13
CA LEU A 191 7.28 4.68 -2.76
C LEU A 191 6.51 3.66 -1.94
N PHE A 192 5.59 2.92 -2.56
CA PHE A 192 4.81 1.87 -1.91
C PHE A 192 5.71 0.70 -1.47
N GLY A 193 6.62 0.23 -2.33
CA GLY A 193 7.67 -0.71 -1.91
C GLY A 193 8.48 -0.14 -0.75
N LEU A 194 9.04 1.08 -0.91
CA LEU A 194 9.86 1.72 0.11
C LEU A 194 9.14 1.97 1.44
N ALA A 195 7.81 2.06 1.47
CA ALA A 195 7.05 2.19 2.72
C ALA A 195 7.22 0.97 3.64
N HIS A 196 7.59 -0.18 3.08
CA HIS A 196 7.82 -1.43 3.81
C HIS A 196 9.29 -1.59 4.29
N TYR A 197 10.11 -0.53 4.26
CA TYR A 197 11.54 -0.58 4.63
C TYR A 197 11.81 -1.13 6.04
N THR A 198 10.84 -1.11 6.94
CA THR A 198 10.98 -1.65 8.30
C THR A 198 11.16 -3.16 8.31
N SER A 199 10.71 -3.89 7.28
CA SER A 199 10.93 -5.33 7.14
C SER A 199 12.42 -5.69 7.14
N PHE A 200 13.29 -4.82 6.61
CA PHE A 200 14.75 -5.02 6.70
C PHE A 200 15.33 -5.04 8.14
N ARG A 201 14.52 -4.68 9.14
CA ARG A 201 14.95 -4.68 10.55
C ARG A 201 14.42 -5.88 11.33
N VAL A 202 13.34 -6.50 10.86
CA VAL A 202 12.60 -7.51 11.62
C VAL A 202 12.51 -8.86 10.89
N ASP A 203 12.57 -8.84 9.55
CA ASP A 203 12.41 -10.04 8.74
C ASP A 203 13.77 -10.51 8.16
N PRO A 204 13.89 -11.78 7.77
CA PRO A 204 15.02 -12.26 6.99
C PRO A 204 15.21 -11.44 5.71
N LEU A 205 16.47 -11.22 5.30
CA LEU A 205 16.78 -10.34 4.16
C LEU A 205 16.03 -10.72 2.87
N TRP A 206 15.89 -12.00 2.58
CA TRP A 206 15.19 -12.48 1.39
C TRP A 206 13.69 -12.12 1.44
N MET A 207 13.04 -12.25 2.60
CA MET A 207 11.64 -11.86 2.82
C MET A 207 11.47 -10.35 2.67
N ALA A 208 12.36 -9.57 3.29
CA ALA A 208 12.34 -8.11 3.17
C ALA A 208 12.51 -7.65 1.71
N ILE A 209 13.40 -8.27 0.94
CA ILE A 209 13.56 -7.99 -0.50
C ILE A 209 12.32 -8.41 -1.28
N ALA A 210 11.77 -9.59 -1.02
CA ALA A 210 10.56 -10.07 -1.67
C ALA A 210 9.40 -9.10 -1.45
N GLN A 211 9.22 -8.61 -0.21
CA GLN A 211 8.20 -7.64 0.14
C GLN A 211 8.32 -6.34 -0.67
N GLN A 212 9.53 -5.78 -0.80
CA GLN A 212 9.71 -4.59 -1.63
C GLN A 212 9.31 -4.85 -3.10
N LEU A 213 9.69 -6.01 -3.63
CA LEU A 213 9.45 -6.36 -5.02
C LEU A 213 7.96 -6.60 -5.30
N TYR A 214 7.28 -7.43 -4.51
CA TYR A 214 5.87 -7.67 -4.76
C TYR A 214 5.01 -6.43 -4.45
N ALA A 215 5.34 -5.64 -3.43
CA ALA A 215 4.67 -4.37 -3.16
C ALA A 215 4.81 -3.41 -4.36
N PHE A 216 6.00 -3.29 -4.96
CA PHE A 216 6.20 -2.51 -6.18
C PHE A 216 5.35 -3.04 -7.34
N VAL A 217 5.39 -4.34 -7.62
CA VAL A 217 4.68 -4.97 -8.75
C VAL A 217 3.16 -4.82 -8.58
N PHE A 218 2.62 -5.23 -7.44
CA PHE A 218 1.19 -5.05 -7.16
C PHE A 218 0.81 -3.57 -7.08
N GLY A 219 1.75 -2.72 -6.64
CA GLY A 219 1.62 -1.27 -6.70
C GLY A 219 1.26 -0.77 -8.10
N LEU A 220 1.92 -1.28 -9.14
CA LEU A 220 1.61 -0.97 -10.55
C LEU A 220 0.27 -1.57 -10.99
N VAL A 221 -0.04 -2.79 -10.56
CA VAL A 221 -1.32 -3.45 -10.86
C VAL A 221 -2.49 -2.66 -10.28
N TYR A 222 -2.36 -2.14 -9.06
CA TYR A 222 -3.38 -1.29 -8.43
C TYR A 222 -3.57 0.04 -9.16
N VAL A 223 -2.49 0.65 -9.67
CA VAL A 223 -2.60 1.83 -10.55
C VAL A 223 -3.38 1.48 -11.82
N TRP A 224 -3.12 0.33 -12.42
CA TRP A 224 -3.85 -0.14 -13.60
C TRP A 224 -5.35 -0.35 -13.31
N LEU A 225 -5.69 -1.02 -12.20
CA LEU A 225 -7.08 -1.20 -11.75
C LEU A 225 -7.77 0.14 -11.54
N MET A 226 -7.12 1.08 -10.85
CA MET A 226 -7.62 2.42 -10.59
C MET A 226 -7.89 3.20 -11.89
N GLU A 227 -6.95 3.21 -12.83
CA GLU A 227 -7.11 3.92 -14.10
C GLU A 227 -8.27 3.35 -14.94
N ARG A 228 -8.37 2.02 -14.99
CA ARG A 228 -9.41 1.32 -15.77
C ARG A 228 -10.80 1.48 -15.16
N SER A 229 -10.92 1.34 -13.85
CA SER A 229 -12.20 1.47 -13.15
C SER A 229 -12.60 2.92 -12.86
N ARG A 230 -11.64 3.85 -12.94
CA ARG A 230 -11.78 5.24 -12.49
C ARG A 230 -12.24 5.32 -11.03
N SER A 231 -11.85 4.35 -10.20
CA SER A 231 -12.28 4.17 -8.82
C SER A 231 -11.19 3.47 -8.01
N LEU A 232 -11.16 3.68 -6.70
CA LEU A 232 -10.31 2.93 -5.78
C LEU A 232 -10.92 1.59 -5.34
N VAL A 233 -12.19 1.31 -5.66
CA VAL A 233 -12.87 0.09 -5.18
C VAL A 233 -12.17 -1.19 -5.63
N ALA A 234 -11.80 -1.29 -6.91
CA ALA A 234 -11.13 -2.50 -7.41
C ALA A 234 -9.73 -2.72 -6.82
N PRO A 235 -8.82 -1.71 -6.75
CA PRO A 235 -7.55 -1.90 -6.06
C PRO A 235 -7.71 -2.15 -4.54
N MET A 236 -8.67 -1.50 -3.86
CA MET A 236 -8.96 -1.77 -2.44
C MET A 236 -9.37 -3.24 -2.21
N ILE A 237 -10.22 -3.78 -3.09
CA ILE A 237 -10.63 -5.19 -3.02
C ILE A 237 -9.44 -6.11 -3.29
N ALA A 238 -8.66 -5.84 -4.35
CA ALA A 238 -7.51 -6.67 -4.70
C ALA A 238 -6.49 -6.74 -3.56
N HIS A 239 -6.18 -5.59 -2.97
CA HIS A 239 -5.22 -5.46 -1.88
C HIS A 239 -5.74 -6.17 -0.61
N GLY A 240 -6.89 -5.75 -0.08
CA GLY A 240 -7.42 -6.32 1.17
C GLY A 240 -7.72 -7.83 1.07
N VAL A 241 -8.17 -8.32 -0.09
CA VAL A 241 -8.34 -9.76 -0.32
C VAL A 241 -6.99 -10.47 -0.33
N GLY A 242 -5.96 -9.86 -0.95
CA GLY A 242 -4.62 -10.42 -0.98
C GLY A 242 -4.07 -10.63 0.42
N ASP A 243 -4.05 -9.58 1.23
CA ASP A 243 -3.54 -9.62 2.59
C ASP A 243 -4.35 -10.56 3.50
N ALA A 244 -5.68 -10.50 3.42
CA ALA A 244 -6.53 -11.34 4.25
C ALA A 244 -6.38 -12.84 3.92
N LEU A 245 -6.28 -13.19 2.64
CA LEU A 245 -6.10 -14.58 2.21
C LEU A 245 -4.71 -15.12 2.52
N GLU A 246 -3.66 -14.30 2.39
CA GLU A 246 -2.31 -14.69 2.80
C GLU A 246 -2.27 -15.02 4.28
N VAL A 247 -2.74 -14.10 5.14
CA VAL A 247 -2.80 -14.30 6.59
C VAL A 247 -3.65 -15.52 6.95
N ALA A 248 -4.80 -15.71 6.30
CA ALA A 248 -5.63 -16.90 6.50
C ALA A 248 -4.87 -18.19 6.16
N ALA A 249 -4.15 -18.21 5.04
CA ALA A 249 -3.36 -19.37 4.64
C ALA A 249 -2.24 -19.68 5.64
N VAL A 250 -1.52 -18.65 6.10
CA VAL A 250 -0.48 -18.81 7.14
C VAL A 250 -1.06 -19.37 8.42
N MET A 251 -2.19 -18.85 8.92
CA MET A 251 -2.85 -19.36 10.11
C MET A 251 -3.28 -20.82 9.96
N VAL A 252 -3.83 -21.19 8.81
CA VAL A 252 -4.20 -22.59 8.52
C VAL A 252 -2.97 -23.49 8.55
N LEU A 253 -1.85 -23.07 7.95
CA LEU A 253 -0.61 -23.84 7.97
C LEU A 253 0.00 -23.92 9.37
N GLN A 254 -0.06 -22.84 10.16
CA GLN A 254 0.38 -22.83 11.56
C GLN A 254 -0.34 -23.93 12.36
N VAL A 255 -1.66 -23.99 12.27
CA VAL A 255 -2.45 -25.00 12.99
C VAL A 255 -2.22 -26.42 12.44
N ALA A 256 -2.27 -26.57 11.10
CA ALA A 256 -2.18 -27.89 10.46
C ALA A 256 -0.80 -28.56 10.63
N TRP A 257 0.28 -27.77 10.71
CA TRP A 257 1.66 -28.30 10.80
C TRP A 257 2.26 -28.22 12.22
N ALA A 258 1.62 -27.51 13.15
CA ALA A 258 2.02 -27.52 14.57
C ALA A 258 1.78 -28.89 15.27
N VAL A 259 0.93 -29.74 14.69
CA VAL A 259 0.53 -31.04 15.25
C VAL A 259 1.43 -32.20 14.77
N ARG A 260 2.39 -31.91 13.91
CA ARG A 260 3.37 -32.91 13.41
C ARG A 260 4.72 -32.73 14.07
#